data_0e58e071dbea2e10c09171520401552b
#
_entry.id   0e58e071dbea2e10c09171520401552b
#
_cell.length_a   1.000
_cell.length_b   1.000
_cell.length_c   1.000
_cell.angle_alpha   90.00
_cell.angle_beta   90.00
_cell.angle_gamma   90.00
#
_symmetry.space_group_name_H-M   'P 1'
#
loop_
_entity.id
_entity.type
_entity.pdbx_description
1 polymer ?
#
loop_
_entity_poly.entity_id
_entity_poly.type
_entity_poly.pdbx_seq_one_letter_code
_entity_poly.pdbx_strand_id
1 'polypeptide(L)'
;MVTDLVQIRRLGEKKRDENLRFRRYLKSHAFVERQFRKAGERVEEEIDCRQCAECCRVSDVPLAERDVERLTRFLGISEKAFLEKYTARGENDVLILRRNSNPASSLGCVFLAGNDCTVYESRPGNCERFPNVVRGNGSIVSRMWQFADRATYCPIVYNWMETVKGLTKFR
;
A
#
# COMPACT_ATOMS: atom_id res chain seq x y z
N MET A 1 -15.89 6.61 9.02
CA MET A 1 -14.94 5.63 8.45
C MET A 1 -14.33 4.77 9.54
N VAL A 2 -13.90 3.55 9.23
CA VAL A 2 -13.18 2.67 10.16
C VAL A 2 -11.69 2.97 10.07
N THR A 3 -11.05 3.30 11.18
CA THR A 3 -9.60 3.62 11.24
C THR A 3 -8.84 2.74 12.23
N ASP A 4 -9.53 2.08 13.13
CA ASP A 4 -8.94 1.14 14.07
C ASP A 4 -8.36 -0.09 13.34
N LEU A 5 -7.06 -0.34 13.49
CA LEU A 5 -6.33 -1.37 12.74
C LEU A 5 -6.77 -2.79 13.10
N VAL A 6 -7.22 -3.03 14.33
CA VAL A 6 -7.73 -4.36 14.74
C VAL A 6 -9.07 -4.63 14.05
N GLN A 7 -9.94 -3.62 14.00
CA GLN A 7 -11.20 -3.72 13.26
C GLN A 7 -10.96 -3.87 11.76
N ILE A 8 -10.05 -3.08 11.18
CA ILE A 8 -9.68 -3.18 9.74
C ILE A 8 -9.23 -4.60 9.41
N ARG A 9 -8.33 -5.18 10.19
CA ARG A 9 -7.86 -6.54 9.95
C ARG A 9 -9.01 -7.55 9.99
N ARG A 10 -9.79 -7.53 11.06
CA ARG A 10 -10.94 -8.44 11.23
C ARG A 10 -11.98 -8.30 10.11
N LEU A 11 -12.37 -7.07 9.79
CA LEU A 11 -13.38 -6.80 8.78
C LEU A 11 -12.87 -7.05 7.36
N GLY A 12 -11.62 -6.69 7.09
CA GLY A 12 -10.96 -6.92 5.80
C GLY A 12 -10.85 -8.41 5.46
N GLU A 13 -10.40 -9.23 6.44
CA GLU A 13 -10.37 -10.67 6.27
C GLU A 13 -11.77 -11.26 6.06
N LYS A 14 -12.75 -10.87 6.87
CA LYS A 14 -14.13 -11.31 6.70
C LYS A 14 -14.69 -10.99 5.31
N LYS A 15 -14.27 -9.86 4.72
CA LYS A 15 -14.75 -9.40 3.41
C LYS A 15 -13.84 -9.75 2.24
N ARG A 16 -12.79 -10.52 2.45
CA ARG A 16 -11.82 -10.86 1.40
C ARG A 16 -12.47 -11.52 0.18
N ASP A 17 -13.29 -12.53 0.40
CA ASP A 17 -14.01 -13.22 -0.68
C ASP A 17 -15.03 -12.32 -1.36
N GLU A 18 -15.72 -11.47 -0.60
CA GLU A 18 -16.61 -10.44 -1.14
C GLU A 18 -15.85 -9.47 -2.04
N ASN A 19 -14.67 -9.01 -1.62
CA ASN A 19 -13.81 -8.13 -2.40
C ASN A 19 -13.33 -8.79 -3.71
N LEU A 20 -13.03 -10.08 -3.68
CA LEU A 20 -12.70 -10.84 -4.89
C LEU A 20 -13.91 -11.05 -5.82
N ARG A 21 -15.11 -11.23 -5.28
CA ARG A 21 -16.35 -11.25 -6.08
C ARG A 21 -16.62 -9.87 -6.69
N PHE A 22 -16.40 -8.79 -5.93
CA PHE A 22 -16.55 -7.43 -6.45
C PHE A 22 -15.60 -7.14 -7.62
N ARG A 23 -14.35 -7.61 -7.58
CA ARG A 23 -13.44 -7.53 -8.73
C ARG A 23 -14.04 -8.20 -9.99
N ARG A 24 -14.63 -9.38 -9.84
CA ARG A 24 -15.29 -10.10 -10.96
C ARG A 24 -16.50 -9.33 -11.48
N TYR A 25 -17.30 -8.79 -10.58
CA TYR A 25 -18.44 -7.94 -10.89
C TYR A 25 -18.03 -6.74 -11.76
N LEU A 26 -17.00 -6.01 -11.40
CA LEU A 26 -16.50 -4.85 -12.16
C LEU A 26 -16.00 -5.18 -13.57
N LYS A 27 -15.61 -6.43 -13.84
CA LYS A 27 -15.22 -6.84 -15.19
C LYS A 27 -16.39 -6.95 -16.17
N SER A 28 -17.58 -7.17 -15.66
CA SER A 28 -18.80 -7.43 -16.44
C SER A 28 -19.87 -6.33 -16.33
N HIS A 29 -19.64 -5.31 -15.49
CA HIS A 29 -20.60 -4.24 -15.25
C HIS A 29 -19.96 -2.88 -15.53
N ALA A 30 -20.72 -2.00 -16.16
CA ALA A 30 -20.29 -0.61 -16.37
C ALA A 30 -20.24 0.14 -15.04
N PHE A 31 -19.18 0.93 -14.86
CA PHE A 31 -19.04 1.85 -13.74
C PHE A 31 -18.28 3.10 -14.19
N VAL A 32 -18.39 4.17 -13.40
CA VAL A 32 -17.75 5.45 -13.70
C VAL A 32 -16.45 5.56 -12.90
N GLU A 33 -15.31 5.28 -13.53
CA GLU A 33 -13.99 5.29 -12.88
C GLU A 33 -13.69 6.62 -12.17
N ARG A 34 -14.18 7.75 -12.71
CA ARG A 34 -14.06 9.07 -12.08
C ARG A 34 -14.71 9.12 -10.69
N GLN A 35 -15.83 8.42 -10.48
CA GLN A 35 -16.48 8.35 -9.15
C GLN A 35 -15.63 7.57 -8.16
N PHE A 36 -14.99 6.50 -8.61
CA PHE A 36 -14.06 5.71 -7.78
C PHE A 36 -12.86 6.54 -7.36
N ARG A 37 -12.31 7.32 -8.29
CA ARG A 37 -11.19 8.22 -8.01
C ARG A 37 -11.58 9.29 -6.99
N LYS A 38 -12.72 9.95 -7.16
CA LYS A 38 -13.22 10.94 -6.19
C LYS A 38 -13.47 10.35 -4.81
N ALA A 39 -13.99 9.12 -4.75
CA ALA A 39 -14.13 8.41 -3.49
C ALA A 39 -12.77 8.14 -2.83
N GLY A 40 -11.75 7.80 -3.62
CA GLY A 40 -10.38 7.61 -3.14
C GLY A 40 -9.77 8.90 -2.60
N GLU A 41 -9.87 10.00 -3.34
CA GLU A 41 -9.40 11.33 -2.93
C GLU A 41 -9.98 11.71 -1.58
N ARG A 42 -11.31 11.58 -1.39
CA ARG A 42 -11.97 11.88 -0.13
C ARG A 42 -11.46 11.03 1.02
N VAL A 43 -11.29 9.72 0.82
CA VAL A 43 -10.81 8.83 1.87
C VAL A 43 -9.34 9.10 2.21
N GLU A 44 -8.50 9.44 1.20
CA GLU A 44 -7.10 9.82 1.42
C GLU A 44 -6.97 11.15 2.18
N GLU A 45 -7.90 12.10 1.99
CA GLU A 45 -7.94 13.38 2.73
C GLU A 45 -8.29 13.19 4.21
N GLU A 46 -9.15 12.21 4.54
CA GLU A 46 -9.62 11.98 5.90
C GLU A 46 -8.70 11.07 6.73
N ILE A 47 -7.79 10.31 6.11
CA ILE A 47 -6.91 9.34 6.79
C ILE A 47 -5.43 9.66 6.53
N ASP A 48 -4.74 10.11 7.60
CA ASP A 48 -3.30 10.37 7.53
C ASP A 48 -2.48 9.08 7.61
N CYS A 49 -1.87 8.70 6.48
CA CYS A 49 -0.98 7.53 6.39
C CYS A 49 0.22 7.60 7.34
N ARG A 50 0.70 8.80 7.69
CA ARG A 50 1.87 8.98 8.57
C ARG A 50 1.57 8.62 10.02
N GLN A 51 0.30 8.74 10.43
CA GLN A 51 -0.12 8.28 11.76
C GLN A 51 -0.33 6.77 11.82
N CYS A 52 -0.61 6.12 10.69
CA CYS A 52 -0.92 4.69 10.61
C CYS A 52 0.33 3.83 10.47
N ALA A 53 1.17 4.06 9.46
CA ALA A 53 2.38 3.32 9.08
C ALA A 53 2.21 1.78 8.94
N GLU A 54 0.99 1.24 8.89
CA GLU A 54 0.75 -0.21 8.86
C GLU A 54 1.30 -0.87 7.60
N CYS A 55 1.21 -0.21 6.44
CA CYS A 55 1.83 -0.70 5.21
C CYS A 55 3.36 -0.87 5.35
N CYS A 56 4.02 0.03 6.10
CA CYS A 56 5.45 -0.09 6.38
C CYS A 56 5.77 -1.28 7.29
N ARG A 57 4.80 -1.73 8.11
CA ARG A 57 4.96 -2.89 9.00
C ARG A 57 4.68 -4.21 8.32
N VAL A 58 3.82 -4.25 7.30
CA VAL A 58 3.33 -5.54 6.76
C VAL A 58 3.69 -5.78 5.29
N SER A 59 3.95 -4.72 4.48
CA SER A 59 4.16 -4.87 3.05
C SER A 59 5.63 -4.92 2.68
N ASP A 60 5.96 -5.75 1.71
CA ASP A 60 7.23 -5.64 1.00
C ASP A 60 7.22 -4.47 0.03
N VAL A 61 8.37 -3.83 -0.14
CA VAL A 61 8.55 -2.66 -1.00
C VAL A 61 9.51 -3.00 -2.13
N PRO A 62 9.00 -3.39 -3.31
CA PRO A 62 9.82 -3.58 -4.50
C PRO A 62 10.51 -2.28 -4.92
N LEU A 63 11.77 -2.38 -5.29
CA LEU A 63 12.61 -1.27 -5.73
C LEU A 63 12.85 -1.33 -7.24
N ALA A 64 12.67 -0.21 -7.92
CA ALA A 64 13.19 0.02 -9.26
C ALA A 64 14.61 0.62 -9.18
N GLU A 65 15.41 0.52 -10.24
CA GLU A 65 16.75 1.11 -10.31
C GLU A 65 16.77 2.59 -9.89
N ARG A 66 15.84 3.39 -10.42
CA ARG A 66 15.68 4.80 -10.04
C ARG A 66 15.39 5.04 -8.55
N ASP A 67 14.77 4.07 -7.86
CA ASP A 67 14.54 4.17 -6.43
C ASP A 67 15.86 3.95 -5.67
N VAL A 68 16.70 3.01 -6.14
CA VAL A 68 18.04 2.77 -5.60
C VAL A 68 18.92 4.01 -5.79
N GLU A 69 18.98 4.57 -7.00
CA GLU A 69 19.74 5.80 -7.28
C GLU A 69 19.31 6.98 -6.38
N ARG A 70 18.00 7.17 -6.21
CA ARG A 70 17.46 8.26 -5.38
C ARG A 70 17.79 8.07 -3.91
N LEU A 71 17.63 6.84 -3.40
CA LEU A 71 17.92 6.52 -2.00
C LEU A 71 19.42 6.58 -1.68
N THR A 72 20.29 6.09 -2.55
CA THR A 72 21.74 6.17 -2.38
C THR A 72 22.23 7.62 -2.34
N ARG A 73 21.68 8.46 -3.23
CA ARG A 73 22.00 9.91 -3.23
C ARG A 73 21.52 10.59 -1.95
N PHE A 74 20.31 10.28 -1.50
CA PHE A 74 19.75 10.84 -0.27
C PHE A 74 20.55 10.44 0.98
N LEU A 75 20.98 9.16 1.04
CA LEU A 75 21.73 8.62 2.17
C LEU A 75 23.23 8.94 2.11
N GLY A 76 23.75 9.45 0.98
CA GLY A 76 25.17 9.75 0.79
C GLY A 76 26.06 8.51 0.79
N ILE A 77 25.58 7.36 0.29
CA ILE A 77 26.30 6.09 0.28
C ILE A 77 26.40 5.50 -1.12
N SER A 78 27.36 4.58 -1.33
CA SER A 78 27.46 3.86 -2.60
C SER A 78 26.29 2.88 -2.80
N GLU A 79 25.98 2.57 -4.06
CA GLU A 79 24.96 1.58 -4.40
C GLU A 79 25.25 0.22 -3.77
N LYS A 80 26.53 -0.23 -3.82
CA LYS A 80 26.94 -1.47 -3.18
C LYS A 80 26.60 -1.50 -1.70
N ALA A 81 26.95 -0.44 -0.96
CA ALA A 81 26.65 -0.35 0.47
C ALA A 81 25.14 -0.32 0.74
N PHE A 82 24.37 0.34 -0.15
CA PHE A 82 22.91 0.35 -0.05
C PHE A 82 22.32 -1.04 -0.24
N LEU A 83 22.71 -1.74 -1.30
CA LEU A 83 22.21 -3.08 -1.61
C LEU A 83 22.51 -4.06 -0.47
N GLU A 84 23.72 -4.04 0.07
CA GLU A 84 24.13 -4.90 1.17
C GLU A 84 23.37 -4.63 2.47
N LYS A 85 23.16 -3.34 2.80
CA LYS A 85 22.62 -2.95 4.10
C LYS A 85 21.09 -2.88 4.14
N TYR A 86 20.47 -2.35 3.08
CA TYR A 86 19.06 -1.93 3.10
C TYR A 86 18.14 -2.77 2.23
N THR A 87 18.68 -3.75 1.48
CA THR A 87 17.85 -4.55 0.59
C THR A 87 17.91 -6.04 0.88
N ALA A 88 16.94 -6.76 0.33
CA ALA A 88 16.86 -8.21 0.33
C ALA A 88 16.24 -8.70 -0.99
N ARG A 89 16.29 -10.01 -1.24
CA ARG A 89 15.54 -10.64 -2.32
C ARG A 89 14.20 -11.13 -1.78
N GLY A 90 13.15 -10.66 -2.40
CA GLY A 90 11.78 -11.09 -2.14
C GLY A 90 11.34 -12.22 -3.06
N GLU A 91 10.05 -12.41 -3.16
CA GLU A 91 9.45 -13.41 -4.04
C GLU A 91 9.84 -13.16 -5.52
N ASN A 92 10.08 -14.24 -6.27
CA ASN A 92 10.57 -14.20 -7.66
C ASN A 92 11.88 -13.39 -7.86
N ASP A 93 12.74 -13.39 -6.88
CA ASP A 93 14.05 -12.69 -6.88
C ASP A 93 13.96 -11.17 -7.06
N VAL A 94 12.80 -10.58 -6.80
CA VAL A 94 12.59 -9.13 -6.87
C VAL A 94 13.39 -8.44 -5.77
N LEU A 95 14.11 -7.36 -6.11
CA LEU A 95 14.79 -6.53 -5.13
C LEU A 95 13.76 -5.77 -4.28
N ILE A 96 13.81 -5.93 -2.97
CA ILE A 96 12.91 -5.26 -2.00
C ILE A 96 13.71 -4.55 -0.92
N LEU A 97 13.09 -3.57 -0.27
CA LEU A 97 13.63 -3.04 0.99
C LEU A 97 13.67 -4.13 2.06
N ARG A 98 14.77 -4.18 2.80
CA ARG A 98 14.92 -5.09 3.93
C ARG A 98 13.88 -4.78 5.01
N ARG A 99 13.46 -5.81 5.70
CA ARG A 99 12.56 -5.69 6.86
C ARG A 99 13.34 -5.97 8.14
N ASN A 100 13.11 -5.15 9.15
CA ASN A 100 13.63 -5.40 10.48
C ASN A 100 12.85 -6.55 11.12
N SER A 101 13.57 -7.56 11.59
CA SER A 101 13.03 -8.70 12.33
C SER A 101 13.35 -8.64 13.83
N ASN A 102 14.13 -7.64 14.26
CA ASN A 102 14.50 -7.49 15.67
C ASN A 102 13.33 -6.85 16.44
N PRO A 103 12.76 -7.52 17.47
CA PRO A 103 11.70 -6.95 18.29
C PRO A 103 12.07 -5.67 19.05
N ALA A 104 13.36 -5.42 19.27
CA ALA A 104 13.87 -4.19 19.90
C ALA A 104 13.88 -2.98 18.94
N SER A 105 13.76 -3.20 17.63
CA SER A 105 13.54 -2.17 16.62
C SER A 105 12.11 -2.26 16.08
N SER A 106 11.61 -1.19 15.48
CA SER A 106 10.30 -1.24 14.83
C SER A 106 10.23 -2.38 13.82
N LEU A 107 9.35 -3.36 14.05
CA LEU A 107 9.09 -4.42 13.07
C LEU A 107 8.58 -3.79 11.77
N GLY A 108 9.13 -4.20 10.63
CA GLY A 108 8.70 -3.72 9.31
C GLY A 108 9.85 -3.19 8.46
N CYS A 109 9.57 -2.20 7.63
CA CYS A 109 10.54 -1.61 6.72
C CYS A 109 11.78 -1.09 7.47
N VAL A 110 12.98 -1.31 6.91
CA VAL A 110 14.26 -0.87 7.49
C VAL A 110 14.34 0.64 7.75
N PHE A 111 13.54 1.44 7.06
CA PHE A 111 13.44 2.89 7.22
C PHE A 111 12.29 3.35 8.13
N LEU A 112 11.59 2.43 8.78
CA LEU A 112 10.53 2.77 9.71
C LEU A 112 11.13 3.07 11.11
N ALA A 113 10.86 4.27 11.62
CA ALA A 113 11.20 4.69 12.98
C ALA A 113 9.92 5.15 13.69
N GLY A 114 9.39 4.32 14.60
CA GLY A 114 8.05 4.55 15.16
C GLY A 114 6.96 4.45 14.09
N ASN A 115 6.34 5.56 13.73
CA ASN A 115 5.40 5.68 12.61
C ASN A 115 5.98 6.49 11.44
N ASP A 116 7.19 7.03 11.58
CA ASP A 116 7.79 7.89 10.58
C ASP A 116 8.75 7.13 9.65
N CYS A 117 8.82 7.58 8.41
CA CYS A 117 9.79 7.08 7.43
C CYS A 117 11.02 7.98 7.42
N THR A 118 12.20 7.43 7.78
CA THR A 118 13.47 8.19 7.84
C THR A 118 13.95 8.67 6.46
N VAL A 119 13.41 8.15 5.38
CA VAL A 119 13.70 8.55 3.99
C VAL A 119 12.46 9.10 3.28
N TYR A 120 11.54 9.73 4.01
CA TYR A 120 10.23 10.14 3.49
C TYR A 120 10.32 10.93 2.19
N GLU A 121 11.24 11.91 2.11
CA GLU A 121 11.44 12.76 0.93
C GLU A 121 11.98 11.99 -0.30
N SER A 122 12.61 10.85 -0.06
CA SER A 122 13.21 10.01 -1.11
C SER A 122 12.62 8.61 -1.13
N ARG A 123 11.43 8.44 -0.55
CA ARG A 123 10.77 7.13 -0.48
C ARG A 123 10.55 6.52 -1.86
N PRO A 124 10.61 5.19 -1.99
CA PRO A 124 10.39 4.49 -3.26
C PRO A 124 9.06 4.86 -3.92
N GLY A 125 9.02 4.83 -5.24
CA GLY A 125 7.82 5.17 -6.00
C GLY A 125 6.60 4.30 -5.65
N ASN A 126 6.80 3.07 -5.18
CA ASN A 126 5.72 2.24 -4.65
C ASN A 126 5.12 2.81 -3.36
N CYS A 127 5.96 3.39 -2.49
CA CYS A 127 5.50 4.04 -1.25
C CYS A 127 4.80 5.38 -1.56
N GLU A 128 5.31 6.17 -2.52
CA GLU A 128 4.70 7.44 -2.92
C GLU A 128 3.27 7.26 -3.45
N ARG A 129 3.05 6.19 -4.20
CA ARG A 129 1.74 5.91 -4.81
C ARG A 129 0.80 5.12 -3.90
N PHE A 130 1.33 4.50 -2.84
CA PHE A 130 0.50 3.72 -1.92
C PHE A 130 -0.59 4.61 -1.29
N PRO A 131 -1.81 4.14 -1.16
CA PRO A 131 -2.31 2.78 -1.41
C PRO A 131 -2.76 2.50 -2.86
N ASN A 132 -2.50 3.38 -3.81
CA ASN A 132 -2.83 3.28 -5.23
C ASN A 132 -4.33 3.36 -5.56
N VAL A 133 -5.17 3.85 -4.68
CA VAL A 133 -6.61 4.01 -4.97
C VAL A 133 -6.86 5.18 -5.92
N VAL A 134 -6.12 6.27 -5.77
CA VAL A 134 -6.17 7.46 -6.65
C VAL A 134 -5.06 7.40 -7.71
N ARG A 135 -3.83 7.13 -7.26
CA ARG A 135 -2.61 7.13 -8.08
C ARG A 135 -2.19 5.70 -8.38
N GLY A 136 -2.06 5.33 -9.63
CA GLY A 136 -1.58 3.99 -9.98
C GLY A 136 -1.62 3.76 -11.48
N ASN A 137 -0.75 2.87 -11.95
CA ASN A 137 -0.69 2.51 -13.36
C ASN A 137 -1.82 1.55 -13.73
N GLY A 138 -2.35 1.69 -14.93
CA GLY A 138 -3.44 0.87 -15.45
C GLY A 138 -4.82 1.22 -14.87
N SER A 139 -5.84 0.48 -15.28
CA SER A 139 -7.20 0.69 -14.83
C SER A 139 -7.41 0.26 -13.37
N ILE A 140 -8.41 0.82 -12.71
CA ILE A 140 -8.79 0.42 -11.36
C ILE A 140 -9.10 -1.09 -11.31
N VAL A 141 -9.79 -1.63 -12.31
CA VAL A 141 -10.13 -3.06 -12.36
C VAL A 141 -8.89 -3.95 -12.42
N SER A 142 -7.85 -3.54 -13.15
CA SER A 142 -6.60 -4.30 -13.20
C SER A 142 -5.87 -4.35 -11.85
N ARG A 143 -6.07 -3.36 -11.00
CA ARG A 143 -5.46 -3.24 -9.66
C ARG A 143 -6.30 -3.83 -8.53
N MET A 144 -7.57 -4.18 -8.80
CA MET A 144 -8.53 -4.65 -7.79
C MET A 144 -8.06 -5.89 -7.00
N TRP A 145 -7.21 -6.73 -7.56
CA TRP A 145 -6.66 -7.87 -6.84
C TRP A 145 -5.78 -7.43 -5.65
N GLN A 146 -5.01 -6.34 -5.83
CA GLN A 146 -4.19 -5.77 -4.77
C GLN A 146 -5.05 -5.12 -3.68
N PHE A 147 -6.17 -4.53 -4.05
CA PHE A 147 -7.07 -3.88 -3.10
C PHE A 147 -7.81 -4.88 -2.20
N ALA A 148 -8.15 -6.06 -2.73
CA ALA A 148 -8.73 -7.12 -1.91
C ALA A 148 -7.81 -7.54 -0.75
N ASP A 149 -6.51 -7.61 -1.02
CA ASP A 149 -5.49 -7.91 -0.02
C ASP A 149 -5.23 -6.70 0.90
N ARG A 150 -4.97 -5.54 0.34
CA ARG A 150 -4.68 -4.31 1.09
C ARG A 150 -5.80 -3.87 2.02
N ALA A 151 -7.06 -4.19 1.70
CA ALA A 151 -8.20 -3.91 2.58
C ALA A 151 -8.12 -4.63 3.94
N THR A 152 -7.26 -5.63 4.08
CA THR A 152 -7.06 -6.34 5.35
C THR A 152 -6.15 -5.59 6.33
N TYR A 153 -5.40 -4.59 5.86
CA TYR A 153 -4.46 -3.83 6.70
C TYR A 153 -4.46 -2.31 6.46
N CYS A 154 -5.01 -1.84 5.35
CA CYS A 154 -5.01 -0.42 5.02
C CYS A 154 -6.39 0.20 5.21
N PRO A 155 -6.56 1.13 6.18
CA PRO A 155 -7.84 1.80 6.42
C PRO A 155 -8.37 2.54 5.17
N ILE A 156 -7.50 3.19 4.40
CA ILE A 156 -7.89 3.88 3.17
C ILE A 156 -8.49 2.88 2.18
N VAL A 157 -7.81 1.78 1.91
CA VAL A 157 -8.30 0.78 0.94
C VAL A 157 -9.60 0.15 1.42
N TYR A 158 -9.70 -0.20 2.72
CA TYR A 158 -10.91 -0.77 3.28
C TYR A 158 -12.11 0.16 3.08
N ASN A 159 -12.03 1.39 3.55
CA ASN A 159 -13.13 2.36 3.47
C ASN A 159 -13.47 2.71 2.01
N TRP A 160 -12.45 2.85 1.16
CA TRP A 160 -12.66 3.06 -0.26
C TRP A 160 -13.40 1.89 -0.93
N MET A 161 -13.00 0.64 -0.65
CA MET A 161 -13.67 -0.55 -1.18
C MET A 161 -15.16 -0.57 -0.79
N GLU A 162 -15.49 -0.29 0.46
CA GLU A 162 -16.89 -0.24 0.92
C GLU A 162 -17.67 0.89 0.22
N THR A 163 -17.04 2.04 0.04
CA THR A 163 -17.67 3.17 -0.66
C THR A 163 -17.97 2.83 -2.12
N VAL A 164 -17.01 2.25 -2.87
CA VAL A 164 -17.22 1.96 -4.29
C VAL A 164 -18.17 0.79 -4.55
N LYS A 165 -18.26 -0.17 -3.64
CA LYS A 165 -19.31 -1.19 -3.66
C LYS A 165 -20.70 -0.54 -3.56
N GLY A 166 -20.88 0.42 -2.66
CA GLY A 166 -22.11 1.19 -2.53
C GLY A 166 -22.46 1.97 -3.79
N LEU A 167 -21.47 2.64 -4.41
CA LEU A 167 -21.66 3.39 -5.66
C LEU A 167 -22.11 2.52 -6.83
N THR A 168 -21.69 1.26 -6.87
CA THR A 168 -22.04 0.30 -7.93
C THR A 168 -23.25 -0.56 -7.57
N LYS A 169 -23.86 -0.36 -6.41
CA LYS A 169 -24.96 -1.18 -5.86
C LYS A 169 -24.61 -2.67 -5.82
N PHE A 170 -23.33 -3.00 -5.68
CA PHE A 170 -22.87 -4.37 -5.51
C PHE A 170 -23.41 -4.96 -4.20
N ARG A 171 -23.96 -6.20 -4.27
CA ARG A 171 -24.53 -6.94 -3.14
C ARG A 171 -23.97 -8.36 -3.06
#